data_760779b9b4417698a942674702aacf26
#
_entry.id   760779b9b4417698a942674702aacf26
#
_cell.length_a   1.000
_cell.length_b   1.000
_cell.length_c   1.000
_cell.angle_alpha   90.00
_cell.angle_beta   90.00
_cell.angle_gamma   90.00
#
_symmetry.space_group_name_H-M   'P 1'
#
loop_
_entity.id
_entity.type
_entity.pdbx_description
1 polymer ?
#
loop_
_entity_poly.entity_id
_entity_poly.type
_entity_poly.pdbx_seq_one_letter_code
_entity_poly.pdbx_strand_id
1 'polypeptide(L)'
;IIVDQIKYWREEHGLEANCVMEAIGMGVGVVETIEDMGYENQVWGVMTGKAAQETELYSNMRCEMWAYMKEWLEGEVELPNVADLSDDLVTVKRKPSGATNKLALESKDQMRRRGVRSPDWADALALTFAVPFDLLPEKRDLWHKKWGEGSGDEGRSWASN
;
A
#
# COMPACT_ATOMS: atom_id res chain seq x y z
N ILE A 1 14.23 -3.78 -12.74
CA ILE A 1 13.28 -2.66 -12.93
C ILE A 1 13.12 -1.85 -11.63
N ILE A 2 12.67 -2.42 -10.48
CA ILE A 2 12.44 -1.64 -9.24
C ILE A 2 13.75 -1.05 -8.72
N VAL A 3 14.77 -1.88 -8.53
CA VAL A 3 16.11 -1.44 -8.08
C VAL A 3 16.71 -0.42 -9.03
N ASP A 4 16.50 -0.56 -10.35
CA ASP A 4 17.00 0.40 -11.34
C ASP A 4 16.31 1.76 -11.20
N GLN A 5 15.01 1.77 -10.84
CA GLN A 5 14.29 3.01 -10.54
C GLN A 5 14.81 3.67 -9.25
N ILE A 6 15.05 2.89 -8.18
CA ILE A 6 15.62 3.41 -6.93
C ILE A 6 16.99 4.05 -7.20
N LYS A 7 17.84 3.36 -7.98
CA LYS A 7 19.15 3.89 -8.39
C LYS A 7 19.02 5.15 -9.23
N TYR A 8 18.15 5.15 -10.24
CA TYR A 8 17.92 6.29 -11.13
C TYR A 8 17.56 7.57 -10.33
N TRP A 9 16.60 7.48 -9.41
CA TRP A 9 16.21 8.62 -8.61
C TRP A 9 17.33 9.13 -7.70
N ARG A 10 18.15 8.23 -7.16
CA ARG A 10 19.31 8.59 -6.35
C ARG A 10 20.40 9.24 -7.19
N GLU A 11 20.79 8.62 -8.31
CA GLU A 11 21.94 9.03 -9.13
C GLU A 11 21.66 10.29 -9.95
N GLU A 12 20.47 10.37 -10.56
CA GLU A 12 20.13 11.49 -11.45
C GLU A 12 19.49 12.69 -10.73
N HIS A 13 18.82 12.45 -9.60
CA HIS A 13 18.06 13.51 -8.91
C HIS A 13 18.53 13.74 -7.48
N GLY A 14 19.42 12.94 -6.94
CA GLY A 14 19.87 13.04 -5.54
C GLY A 14 18.76 12.76 -4.53
N LEU A 15 17.72 12.02 -4.93
CA LEU A 15 16.55 11.71 -4.11
C LEU A 15 16.59 10.26 -3.62
N GLU A 16 16.31 10.07 -2.34
CA GLU A 16 16.10 8.73 -1.79
C GLU A 16 14.67 8.28 -2.12
N ALA A 17 14.57 7.36 -3.09
CA ALA A 17 13.29 6.79 -3.49
C ALA A 17 12.95 5.57 -2.63
N ASN A 18 11.70 5.51 -2.17
CA ASN A 18 11.14 4.35 -1.49
C ASN A 18 10.14 3.64 -2.40
N CYS A 19 10.16 2.31 -2.36
CA CYS A 19 9.21 1.47 -3.08
C CYS A 19 8.26 0.80 -2.08
N VAL A 20 6.97 1.07 -2.21
CA VAL A 20 5.93 0.40 -1.42
C VAL A 20 5.24 -0.63 -2.30
N MET A 21 5.15 -1.86 -1.84
CA MET A 21 4.64 -2.99 -2.61
C MET A 21 3.58 -3.76 -1.83
N GLU A 22 2.59 -4.32 -2.53
CA GLU A 22 1.68 -5.27 -1.92
C GLU A 22 2.43 -6.60 -1.65
N ALA A 23 2.60 -6.95 -0.38
CA ALA A 23 3.28 -8.17 0.06
C ALA A 23 2.26 -9.31 0.24
N ILE A 24 1.66 -9.77 -0.86
CA ILE A 24 0.71 -10.90 -0.90
C ILE A 24 1.12 -11.84 -2.03
N GLY A 25 1.14 -13.13 -1.75
CA GLY A 25 1.50 -14.16 -2.75
C GLY A 25 2.91 -13.92 -3.32
N MET A 26 3.03 -13.73 -4.63
CA MET A 26 4.34 -13.49 -5.28
C MET A 26 5.00 -12.17 -4.84
N GLY A 27 4.24 -11.19 -4.40
CA GLY A 27 4.78 -9.90 -3.94
C GLY A 27 5.73 -10.04 -2.76
N VAL A 28 5.49 -11.02 -1.90
CA VAL A 28 6.38 -11.36 -0.78
C VAL A 28 7.79 -11.68 -1.27
N GLY A 29 7.93 -12.64 -2.18
CA GLY A 29 9.24 -13.03 -2.70
C GLY A 29 9.96 -11.91 -3.47
N VAL A 30 9.21 -10.96 -4.05
CA VAL A 30 9.80 -9.79 -4.69
C VAL A 30 10.39 -8.85 -3.64
N VAL A 31 9.68 -8.59 -2.54
CA VAL A 31 10.17 -7.78 -1.42
C VAL A 31 11.45 -8.40 -0.86
N GLU A 32 11.43 -9.68 -0.49
CA GLU A 32 12.59 -10.41 0.02
C GLU A 32 13.79 -10.33 -0.94
N THR A 33 13.56 -10.54 -2.24
CA THR A 33 14.62 -10.45 -3.23
C THR A 33 15.27 -9.06 -3.26
N ILE A 34 14.48 -8.00 -3.12
CA ILE A 34 14.99 -6.62 -3.12
C ILE A 34 15.76 -6.35 -1.82
N GLU A 35 15.29 -6.86 -0.69
CA GLU A 35 15.97 -6.79 0.61
C GLU A 35 17.32 -7.52 0.55
N ASP A 36 17.36 -8.74 0.02
CA ASP A 36 18.60 -9.53 -0.18
C ASP A 36 19.60 -8.84 -1.11
N MET A 37 19.14 -7.97 -2.00
CA MET A 37 19.99 -7.13 -2.84
C MET A 37 20.57 -5.91 -2.10
N GLY A 38 20.29 -5.72 -0.80
CA GLY A 38 20.77 -4.62 0.03
C GLY A 38 19.92 -3.36 -0.03
N TYR A 39 18.64 -3.49 -0.42
CA TYR A 39 17.66 -2.38 -0.50
C TYR A 39 16.57 -2.48 0.57
N GLU A 40 16.85 -3.14 1.69
CA GLU A 40 15.93 -3.31 2.82
C GLU A 40 15.44 -1.97 3.39
N ASN A 41 16.21 -0.89 3.21
CA ASN A 41 15.84 0.45 3.65
C ASN A 41 14.96 1.23 2.65
N GLN A 42 14.81 0.74 1.44
CA GLN A 42 14.05 1.38 0.36
C GLN A 42 12.84 0.59 -0.10
N VAL A 43 12.63 -0.63 0.39
CA VAL A 43 11.46 -1.43 0.05
C VAL A 43 10.56 -1.64 1.26
N TRP A 44 9.24 -1.56 1.05
CA TRP A 44 8.24 -1.69 2.09
C TRP A 44 7.13 -2.63 1.63
N GLY A 45 7.02 -3.79 2.27
CA GLY A 45 5.95 -4.75 2.00
C GLY A 45 4.69 -4.42 2.80
N VAL A 46 3.55 -4.27 2.14
CA VAL A 46 2.26 -3.94 2.77
C VAL A 46 1.23 -5.02 2.51
N MET A 47 0.55 -5.46 3.55
CA MET A 47 -0.59 -6.37 3.43
C MET A 47 -1.91 -5.60 3.48
N THR A 48 -2.44 -5.27 2.32
CA THR A 48 -3.63 -4.41 2.17
C THR A 48 -4.90 -4.96 2.79
N GLY A 49 -4.99 -6.28 2.92
CA GLY A 49 -6.13 -6.98 3.54
C GLY A 49 -6.10 -7.04 5.07
N LYS A 50 -4.97 -6.70 5.73
CA LYS A 50 -4.87 -6.71 7.20
C LYS A 50 -5.66 -5.58 7.84
N ALA A 51 -5.75 -5.64 9.18
CA ALA A 51 -6.38 -4.58 9.97
C ALA A 51 -5.73 -3.23 9.68
N ALA A 52 -6.55 -2.19 9.63
CA ALA A 52 -6.11 -0.80 9.55
C ALA A 52 -5.31 -0.40 10.80
N GLN A 53 -4.54 0.66 10.72
CA GLN A 53 -3.91 1.27 11.88
C GLN A 53 -4.97 1.92 12.78
N GLU A 54 -5.86 2.68 12.16
CA GLU A 54 -7.04 3.27 12.83
C GLU A 54 -8.23 2.32 12.69
N THR A 55 -8.19 1.22 13.45
CA THR A 55 -9.21 0.16 13.38
C THR A 55 -10.62 0.64 13.70
N GLU A 56 -10.79 1.74 14.42
CA GLU A 56 -12.11 2.33 14.74
C GLU A 56 -12.74 3.02 13.53
N LEU A 57 -11.93 3.52 12.59
CA LEU A 57 -12.38 4.29 11.43
C LEU A 57 -12.45 3.45 10.15
N TYR A 58 -11.51 2.53 9.97
CA TYR A 58 -11.33 1.80 8.72
C TYR A 58 -11.48 0.30 8.90
N SER A 59 -12.05 -0.37 7.90
CA SER A 59 -12.28 -1.82 7.95
C SER A 59 -11.01 -2.65 7.71
N ASN A 60 -10.05 -2.12 6.99
CA ASN A 60 -8.75 -2.73 6.71
C ASN A 60 -7.75 -1.67 6.20
N MET A 61 -6.49 -2.07 6.04
CA MET A 61 -5.40 -1.21 5.55
C MET A 61 -5.71 -0.59 4.18
N ARG A 62 -6.32 -1.33 3.25
CA ARG A 62 -6.69 -0.78 1.94
C ARG A 62 -7.65 0.41 2.08
N CYS A 63 -8.62 0.31 2.97
CA CYS A 63 -9.58 1.40 3.19
C CYS A 63 -8.92 2.64 3.79
N GLU A 64 -7.98 2.45 4.71
CA GLU A 64 -7.22 3.52 5.32
C GLU A 64 -6.33 4.26 4.31
N MET A 65 -5.53 3.52 3.52
CA MET A 65 -4.68 4.10 2.47
C MET A 65 -5.49 4.93 1.46
N TRP A 66 -6.65 4.41 1.02
CA TRP A 66 -7.53 5.11 0.12
C TRP A 66 -8.16 6.36 0.75
N ALA A 67 -8.42 6.35 2.05
CA ALA A 67 -8.92 7.52 2.77
C ALA A 67 -7.86 8.62 2.82
N TYR A 68 -6.62 8.29 3.18
CA TYR A 68 -5.50 9.24 3.20
C TYR A 68 -5.16 9.77 1.80
N MET A 69 -5.15 8.90 0.79
CA MET A 69 -5.00 9.34 -0.60
C MET A 69 -6.11 10.33 -1.00
N LYS A 70 -7.36 10.04 -0.63
CA LYS A 70 -8.49 10.94 -0.91
C LYS A 70 -8.30 12.31 -0.24
N GLU A 71 -7.91 12.34 1.02
CA GLU A 71 -7.65 13.57 1.75
C GLU A 71 -6.51 14.38 1.09
N TRP A 72 -5.44 13.71 0.69
CA TRP A 72 -4.35 14.32 -0.05
C TRP A 72 -4.81 14.92 -1.40
N LEU A 73 -5.69 14.21 -2.14
CA LEU A 73 -6.25 14.66 -3.41
C LEU A 73 -7.19 15.88 -3.28
N GLU A 74 -7.67 16.21 -2.08
CA GLU A 74 -8.46 17.42 -1.80
C GLU A 74 -7.58 18.68 -1.72
N GLY A 75 -6.25 18.53 -1.64
CA GLY A 75 -5.27 19.62 -1.68
C GLY A 75 -4.85 20.02 -3.09
N GLU A 76 -3.87 20.92 -3.16
CA GLU A 76 -3.21 21.29 -4.43
C GLU A 76 -2.20 20.20 -4.81
N VAL A 77 -2.58 19.30 -5.70
CA VAL A 77 -1.75 18.17 -6.13
C VAL A 77 -1.60 18.12 -7.64
N GLU A 78 -0.44 17.67 -8.10
CA GLU A 78 -0.20 17.34 -9.50
C GLU A 78 -0.16 15.82 -9.69
N LEU A 79 -0.93 15.33 -10.65
CA LEU A 79 -0.93 13.93 -11.07
C LEU A 79 -0.52 13.84 -12.54
N PRO A 80 0.16 12.76 -12.94
CA PRO A 80 0.43 12.52 -14.35
C PRO A 80 -0.89 12.37 -15.12
N ASN A 81 -0.93 12.93 -16.33
CA ASN A 81 -2.12 12.80 -17.21
C ASN A 81 -2.20 11.38 -17.80
N VAL A 82 -2.61 10.43 -16.97
CA VAL A 82 -2.83 9.03 -17.35
C VAL A 82 -4.31 8.73 -17.21
N ALA A 83 -4.96 8.44 -18.34
CA ALA A 83 -6.41 8.19 -18.38
C ALA A 83 -6.82 7.04 -17.43
N ASP A 84 -6.03 5.97 -17.42
CA ASP A 84 -6.28 4.82 -16.55
C ASP A 84 -6.26 5.18 -15.06
N LEU A 85 -5.39 6.08 -14.63
CA LEU A 85 -5.34 6.55 -13.23
C LEU A 85 -6.62 7.33 -12.90
N SER A 86 -7.04 8.24 -13.77
CA SER A 86 -8.27 9.02 -13.57
C SER A 86 -9.50 8.13 -13.46
N ASP A 87 -9.62 7.14 -14.35
CA ASP A 87 -10.71 6.19 -14.34
C ASP A 87 -10.71 5.32 -13.06
N ASP A 88 -9.55 4.87 -12.63
CA ASP A 88 -9.40 4.06 -11.43
C ASP A 88 -9.82 4.84 -10.18
N LEU A 89 -9.41 6.12 -10.05
CA LEU A 89 -9.71 6.96 -8.89
C LEU A 89 -11.21 7.16 -8.67
N VAL A 90 -12.01 7.26 -9.75
CA VAL A 90 -13.46 7.48 -9.65
C VAL A 90 -14.28 6.19 -9.61
N THR A 91 -13.65 5.06 -9.88
CA THR A 91 -14.34 3.79 -10.08
C THR A 91 -14.64 3.05 -8.77
N VAL A 92 -13.76 3.14 -7.77
CA VAL A 92 -13.90 2.44 -6.49
C VAL A 92 -15.03 3.04 -5.65
N LYS A 93 -15.93 2.17 -5.18
CA LYS A 93 -17.10 2.60 -4.39
C LYS A 93 -16.92 2.31 -2.91
N ARG A 94 -17.39 3.25 -2.11
CA ARG A 94 -17.59 3.03 -0.69
C ARG A 94 -18.77 2.07 -0.50
N LYS A 95 -18.62 1.11 0.39
CA LYS A 95 -19.76 0.29 0.87
C LYS A 95 -20.60 1.09 1.85
N PRO A 96 -21.91 0.82 1.90
CA PRO A 96 -22.75 1.31 3.00
C PRO A 96 -22.13 0.85 4.34
N SER A 97 -22.06 1.75 5.30
CA SER A 97 -21.65 1.41 6.65
C SER A 97 -22.64 0.39 7.21
N GLY A 98 -22.14 -0.81 7.51
CA GLY A 98 -22.92 -1.77 8.30
C GLY A 98 -22.99 -1.34 9.78
N ALA A 99 -23.30 -2.27 10.66
CA ALA A 99 -23.39 -2.04 12.11
C ALA A 99 -22.12 -1.43 12.75
N THR A 100 -20.97 -1.52 12.09
CA THR A 100 -19.66 -1.06 12.62
C THR A 100 -19.35 0.41 12.35
N ASN A 101 -20.10 1.08 11.52
CA ASN A 101 -19.90 2.48 11.09
C ASN A 101 -18.49 2.80 10.51
N LYS A 102 -17.67 1.78 10.23
CA LYS A 102 -16.31 1.92 9.66
C LYS A 102 -16.37 2.17 8.16
N LEU A 103 -15.44 2.96 7.64
CA LEU A 103 -15.27 3.09 6.20
C LEU A 103 -14.85 1.74 5.62
N ALA A 104 -15.61 1.28 4.63
CA ALA A 104 -15.34 0.08 3.88
C ALA A 104 -15.44 0.35 2.37
N LEU A 105 -14.52 -0.19 1.60
CA LEU A 105 -14.53 -0.15 0.15
C LEU A 105 -15.04 -1.47 -0.43
N GLU A 106 -15.59 -1.41 -1.64
CA GLU A 106 -15.90 -2.63 -2.39
C GLU A 106 -14.64 -3.46 -2.65
N SER A 107 -14.79 -4.78 -2.62
CA SER A 107 -13.70 -5.68 -2.96
C SER A 107 -13.46 -5.74 -4.47
N LYS A 108 -12.26 -6.17 -4.89
CA LYS A 108 -11.95 -6.42 -6.31
C LYS A 108 -12.95 -7.40 -6.96
N ASP A 109 -13.46 -8.38 -6.19
CA ASP A 109 -14.51 -9.30 -6.66
C ASP A 109 -15.86 -8.60 -6.89
N GLN A 110 -16.23 -7.66 -6.03
CA GLN A 110 -17.43 -6.87 -6.22
C GLN A 110 -17.30 -5.95 -7.43
N MET A 111 -16.13 -5.35 -7.64
CA MET A 111 -15.83 -4.56 -8.84
C MET A 111 -15.95 -5.42 -10.11
N ARG A 112 -15.36 -6.61 -10.14
CA ARG A 112 -15.48 -7.55 -11.25
C ARG A 112 -16.92 -7.95 -11.55
N ARG A 113 -17.72 -8.23 -10.53
CA ARG A 113 -19.17 -8.53 -10.70
C ARG A 113 -19.94 -7.37 -11.29
N ARG A 114 -19.47 -6.15 -11.10
CA ARG A 114 -20.02 -4.92 -11.64
C ARG A 114 -19.50 -4.61 -13.07
N GLY A 115 -18.66 -5.49 -13.61
CA GLY A 115 -18.06 -5.33 -14.94
C GLY A 115 -16.92 -4.31 -15.00
N VAL A 116 -16.30 -4.01 -13.85
CA VAL A 116 -15.22 -3.01 -13.76
C VAL A 116 -13.89 -3.71 -13.53
N ARG A 117 -12.83 -3.19 -14.15
CA ARG A 117 -11.47 -3.68 -13.97
C ARG A 117 -10.92 -3.38 -12.56
N SER A 118 -9.83 -4.05 -12.19
CA SER A 118 -9.07 -3.71 -10.99
C SER A 118 -8.47 -2.30 -11.11
N PRO A 119 -8.52 -1.48 -10.06
CA PRO A 119 -8.00 -0.13 -10.07
C PRO A 119 -6.49 -0.11 -9.79
N ASP A 120 -5.70 -0.75 -10.66
CA ASP A 120 -4.29 -1.05 -10.40
C ASP A 120 -3.43 0.21 -10.27
N TRP A 121 -3.71 1.26 -11.06
CA TRP A 121 -3.02 2.55 -10.96
C TRP A 121 -3.35 3.29 -9.66
N ALA A 122 -4.64 3.33 -9.31
CA ALA A 122 -5.05 3.99 -8.07
C ALA A 122 -4.67 3.18 -6.83
N ASP A 123 -4.72 1.84 -6.86
CA ASP A 123 -4.21 1.00 -5.76
C ASP A 123 -2.69 1.20 -5.59
N ALA A 124 -1.91 1.36 -6.68
CA ALA A 124 -0.47 1.66 -6.60
C ALA A 124 -0.22 3.05 -5.97
N LEU A 125 -0.99 4.06 -6.35
CA LEU A 125 -0.92 5.38 -5.71
C LEU A 125 -1.32 5.28 -4.23
N ALA A 126 -2.40 4.58 -3.90
CA ALA A 126 -2.86 4.41 -2.52
C ALA A 126 -1.81 3.71 -1.63
N LEU A 127 -1.04 2.76 -2.17
CA LEU A 127 0.05 2.09 -1.44
C LEU A 127 1.09 3.07 -0.88
N THR A 128 1.33 4.20 -1.54
CA THR A 128 2.27 5.22 -1.04
C THR A 128 1.81 5.86 0.27
N PHE A 129 0.55 5.74 0.62
CA PHE A 129 -0.04 6.23 1.89
C PHE A 129 -0.06 5.16 3.00
N ALA A 130 0.42 3.96 2.75
CA ALA A 130 0.50 2.91 3.76
C ALA A 130 1.62 3.12 4.76
N VAL A 131 2.67 3.84 4.35
CA VAL A 131 3.88 4.08 5.13
C VAL A 131 4.00 5.58 5.37
N PRO A 132 4.09 6.03 6.63
CA PRO A 132 4.38 7.42 6.92
C PRO A 132 5.84 7.73 6.53
N PHE A 133 6.02 8.44 5.41
CA PHE A 133 7.34 8.75 4.85
C PHE A 133 8.17 9.72 5.70
N ASP A 134 7.59 10.31 6.73
CA ASP A 134 8.26 11.11 7.74
C ASP A 134 8.88 10.26 8.88
N LEU A 135 8.67 8.95 8.83
CA LEU A 135 9.32 8.05 9.79
C LEU A 135 10.81 7.96 9.52
N LEU A 136 11.58 8.39 10.50
CA LEU A 136 13.02 8.17 10.53
C LEU A 136 13.36 6.67 10.47
N PRO A 137 14.55 6.29 9.96
CA PRO A 137 14.98 4.89 9.88
C PRO A 137 14.80 4.09 11.18
N GLU A 138 14.99 4.74 12.35
CA GLU A 138 14.80 4.10 13.65
C GLU A 138 13.36 3.66 13.93
N LYS A 139 12.38 4.25 13.30
CA LYS A 139 10.97 3.86 13.42
C LYS A 139 10.55 2.76 12.45
N ARG A 140 11.39 2.47 11.46
CA ARG A 140 11.16 1.43 10.48
C ARG A 140 11.07 0.06 11.15
N ASP A 141 11.98 -0.27 12.06
CA ASP A 141 11.97 -1.54 12.80
C ASP A 141 10.67 -1.71 13.60
N LEU A 142 10.15 -0.62 14.17
CA LEU A 142 8.85 -0.61 14.86
C LEU A 142 7.70 -0.81 13.88
N TRP A 143 7.78 -0.24 12.69
CA TRP A 143 6.76 -0.41 11.66
C TRP A 143 6.77 -1.85 11.12
N HIS A 144 7.93 -2.41 10.76
CA HIS A 144 8.08 -3.81 10.36
C HIS A 144 7.61 -4.77 11.44
N LYS A 145 7.95 -4.52 12.71
CA LYS A 145 7.52 -5.32 13.84
C LYS A 145 6.02 -5.27 14.07
N LYS A 146 5.39 -4.12 13.84
CA LYS A 146 3.95 -3.94 14.00
C LYS A 146 3.13 -4.46 12.81
N TRP A 147 3.65 -4.33 11.59
CA TRP A 147 2.90 -4.55 10.35
C TRP A 147 3.50 -5.61 9.44
N GLY A 148 4.78 -5.89 9.52
CA GLY A 148 5.49 -6.93 8.78
C GLY A 148 5.38 -8.29 9.44
N GLU A 149 5.47 -8.37 10.78
CA GLU A 149 5.21 -9.59 11.53
C GLU A 149 3.71 -9.70 11.75
N GLY A 150 3.11 -10.77 11.23
CA GLY A 150 1.71 -11.06 11.45
C GLY A 150 1.37 -11.02 12.93
N SER A 151 0.52 -10.09 13.33
CA SER A 151 -0.08 -10.09 14.65
C SER A 151 -0.94 -11.35 14.78
N GLY A 152 -0.45 -12.30 15.52
CA GLY A 152 -1.23 -13.45 15.92
C GLY A 152 -0.71 -14.75 15.33
N ASP A 153 -0.17 -15.40 16.19
CA ASP A 153 0.02 -16.81 16.42
C ASP A 153 1.48 -17.26 16.36
N GLU A 154 1.83 -17.80 17.48
CA GLU A 154 3.14 -18.28 17.85
C GLU A 154 3.93 -18.94 16.71
N GLY A 155 5.05 -18.34 16.33
CA GLY A 155 6.19 -19.07 15.79
C GLY A 155 6.14 -19.52 14.35
N ARG A 156 5.31 -18.94 13.48
CA ARG A 156 5.40 -19.18 12.03
C ARG A 156 5.78 -17.89 11.30
N SER A 157 7.02 -17.88 10.84
CA SER A 157 7.42 -16.99 9.74
C SER A 157 6.37 -17.10 8.63
N TRP A 158 5.85 -15.98 8.15
CA TRP A 158 4.96 -15.91 6.98
C TRP A 158 5.63 -16.46 5.70
N ALA A 159 6.94 -16.74 5.74
CA ALA A 159 7.73 -17.40 4.69
C ALA A 159 7.69 -18.93 4.74
N SER A 160 7.02 -19.55 5.73
CA SER A 160 6.96 -21.01 5.86
C SER A 160 5.57 -21.58 5.60
N ASN A 161 5.04 -21.34 4.39
CA ASN A 161 4.06 -22.20 3.73
C ASN A 161 4.05 -21.93 2.23
#